data_94a8762d2335fe348d70ba8416fc64cf
#
_entry.id   94a8762d2335fe348d70ba8416fc64cf
#
_cell.length_a   1.000
_cell.length_b   1.000
_cell.length_c   1.000
_cell.angle_alpha   90.00
_cell.angle_beta   90.00
_cell.angle_gamma   90.00
#
_symmetry.space_group_name_H-M   'P 1'
#
loop_
_entity.id
_entity.type
_entity.pdbx_description
1 polymer ?
#
loop_
_entity_poly.entity_id
_entity_poly.type
_entity_poly.pdbx_seq_one_letter_code
_entity_poly.pdbx_strand_id
1 'polypeptide(L)'
;KLTSGKIKIADNVIENFSLTDFGFTDADEEIALDIGKAQFKGLNLGFDFLSEKAVLENAMEFYGLTEIGLYDVSYTIEGDEFGIDDLSLTDIALDSGLLVKSTLTANGIRIPIELIAEMDRSVARSIENITDSESFTLSFSNSNDFNTQDGTYDVNLSLGVEGFAEIEINAAYAELDFQRLRRVYKSEDFIEAMDGLSKIIEELSMSSVYFGYTDDQLADVILSQVPDVEQLVMMSDMQIDMFLSQYPDQADQLKASIKAFLEGTNTFKVSMDAEPVVKIMDIPDLFVSGNLTNSISVAFEGN
;
A
#
# COMPACT_ATOMS: atom_id res chain seq x y z
N LYS A 1 -17.17 -10.40 25.98
CA LYS A 1 -16.53 -10.49 27.31
C LYS A 1 -15.28 -9.64 27.31
N LEU A 2 -15.16 -8.65 28.17
CA LEU A 2 -13.93 -7.87 28.38
C LEU A 2 -13.14 -8.52 29.51
N THR A 3 -11.89 -8.92 29.30
CA THR A 3 -11.08 -9.61 30.30
C THR A 3 -10.04 -8.73 30.97
N SER A 4 -9.46 -7.77 30.28
CA SER A 4 -8.60 -6.75 30.91
C SER A 4 -8.53 -5.47 30.09
N GLY A 5 -8.23 -4.37 30.78
CA GLY A 5 -7.92 -3.09 30.15
C GLY A 5 -6.86 -2.36 30.95
N LYS A 6 -5.94 -1.68 30.28
CA LYS A 6 -4.89 -0.87 30.89
C LYS A 6 -4.91 0.52 30.32
N ILE A 7 -4.89 1.53 31.22
CA ILE A 7 -4.77 2.93 30.84
C ILE A 7 -3.58 3.50 31.60
N LYS A 8 -2.65 4.11 30.87
CA LYS A 8 -1.56 4.88 31.46
C LYS A 8 -1.71 6.33 31.01
N ILE A 9 -1.86 7.23 31.98
CA ILE A 9 -2.05 8.67 31.74
C ILE A 9 -0.88 9.41 32.38
N ALA A 10 -0.23 10.29 31.62
CA ALA A 10 0.75 11.24 32.10
C ALA A 10 0.57 12.58 31.39
N ASP A 11 0.65 13.69 32.10
CA ASP A 11 0.58 15.04 31.54
C ASP A 11 -0.62 15.31 30.62
N ASN A 12 -1.80 14.81 30.98
CA ASN A 12 -3.05 14.84 30.20
C ASN A 12 -2.99 14.04 28.87
N VAL A 13 -2.02 13.16 28.72
CA VAL A 13 -1.92 12.26 27.57
C VAL A 13 -2.21 10.84 28.00
N ILE A 14 -3.06 10.13 27.28
CA ILE A 14 -3.13 8.67 27.37
C ILE A 14 -1.91 8.13 26.62
N GLU A 15 -0.82 7.86 27.34
CA GLU A 15 0.40 7.30 26.75
C GLU A 15 0.12 5.95 26.09
N ASN A 16 -0.74 5.14 26.72
CA ASN A 16 -1.15 3.85 26.22
C ASN A 16 -2.53 3.48 26.79
N PHE A 17 -3.42 3.09 25.90
CA PHE A 17 -4.68 2.43 26.24
C PHE A 17 -4.71 1.09 25.52
N SER A 18 -4.96 0.02 26.24
CA SER A 18 -5.13 -1.32 25.64
C SER A 18 -6.28 -2.09 26.26
N LEU A 19 -7.04 -2.75 25.39
CA LEU A 19 -8.03 -3.78 25.74
C LEU A 19 -7.50 -5.11 25.24
N THR A 20 -7.70 -6.17 26.01
CA THR A 20 -7.30 -7.53 25.62
C THR A 20 -8.47 -8.50 25.79
N ASP A 21 -8.49 -9.51 24.94
CA ASP A 21 -9.41 -10.65 24.98
C ASP A 21 -10.86 -10.20 25.08
N PHE A 22 -11.33 -9.39 24.16
CA PHE A 22 -12.72 -9.02 24.09
C PHE A 22 -13.39 -9.55 22.82
N GLY A 23 -14.63 -10.00 22.96
CA GLY A 23 -15.36 -10.58 21.85
C GLY A 23 -16.86 -10.44 22.00
N PHE A 24 -17.54 -10.68 20.92
CA PHE A 24 -19.00 -10.74 20.80
C PHE A 24 -19.38 -12.04 20.10
N THR A 25 -20.43 -12.69 20.56
CA THR A 25 -20.97 -13.90 19.93
C THR A 25 -22.50 -13.78 19.87
N ASP A 26 -23.05 -13.97 18.69
CA ASP A 26 -24.46 -14.18 18.46
C ASP A 26 -24.68 -15.64 18.04
N ALA A 27 -25.26 -16.42 18.95
CA ALA A 27 -25.47 -17.85 18.72
C ALA A 27 -26.66 -18.14 17.77
N ASP A 28 -27.56 -17.18 17.61
CA ASP A 28 -28.74 -17.34 16.75
C ASP A 28 -28.38 -17.08 15.27
N GLU A 29 -27.39 -16.22 15.03
CA GLU A 29 -26.91 -15.91 13.69
C GLU A 29 -25.56 -16.60 13.34
N GLU A 30 -25.05 -17.47 14.24
CA GLU A 30 -23.76 -18.14 14.10
C GLU A 30 -22.59 -17.20 13.83
N ILE A 31 -22.63 -16.00 14.44
CA ILE A 31 -21.61 -14.95 14.28
C ILE A 31 -20.76 -14.86 15.55
N ALA A 32 -19.45 -14.83 15.38
CA ALA A 32 -18.51 -14.52 16.45
C ALA A 32 -17.46 -13.51 15.98
N LEU A 33 -17.12 -12.55 16.85
CA LEU A 33 -16.00 -11.63 16.68
C LEU A 33 -15.13 -11.69 17.94
N ASP A 34 -13.89 -12.05 17.78
CA ASP A 34 -12.89 -12.02 18.86
C ASP A 34 -11.73 -11.09 18.47
N ILE A 35 -11.28 -10.30 19.43
CA ILE A 35 -10.15 -9.38 19.28
C ILE A 35 -9.19 -9.63 20.44
N GLY A 36 -8.01 -10.16 20.12
CA GLY A 36 -6.99 -10.44 21.12
C GLY A 36 -6.48 -9.16 21.80
N LYS A 37 -6.26 -8.09 20.99
CA LYS A 37 -5.82 -6.81 21.55
C LYS A 37 -6.28 -5.62 20.69
N ALA A 38 -6.78 -4.56 21.35
CA ALA A 38 -6.90 -3.23 20.76
C ALA A 38 -6.01 -2.24 21.52
N GLN A 39 -5.31 -1.37 20.80
CA GLN A 39 -4.34 -0.45 21.37
C GLN A 39 -4.43 0.94 20.76
N PHE A 40 -4.27 1.97 21.63
CA PHE A 40 -4.10 3.37 21.24
C PHE A 40 -2.93 3.94 22.01
N LYS A 41 -2.08 4.75 21.37
CA LYS A 41 -0.98 5.44 22.02
C LYS A 41 -0.99 6.93 21.68
N GLY A 42 -0.63 7.76 22.66
CA GLY A 42 -0.42 9.18 22.47
C GLY A 42 -1.68 10.03 22.42
N LEU A 43 -2.84 9.54 22.85
CA LEU A 43 -4.08 10.31 22.81
C LEU A 43 -4.06 11.45 23.85
N ASN A 44 -4.07 12.70 23.41
CA ASN A 44 -4.10 13.87 24.28
C ASN A 44 -5.52 14.16 24.79
N LEU A 45 -5.69 14.21 26.13
CA LEU A 45 -6.94 14.50 26.79
C LEU A 45 -7.17 16.01 27.07
N GLY A 46 -6.23 16.87 26.73
CA GLY A 46 -6.35 18.33 26.90
C GLY A 46 -7.40 18.98 25.97
N PHE A 47 -8.13 18.17 25.23
CA PHE A 47 -9.14 18.57 24.26
C PHE A 47 -10.51 18.79 24.93
N ASP A 48 -11.19 19.88 24.61
CA ASP A 48 -12.56 20.13 25.01
C ASP A 48 -13.56 19.35 24.12
N PHE A 49 -13.79 18.08 24.46
CA PHE A 49 -14.76 17.22 23.78
C PHE A 49 -16.21 17.73 23.79
N LEU A 50 -16.48 18.79 24.54
CA LEU A 50 -17.84 19.33 24.71
C LEU A 50 -18.15 20.43 23.69
N SER A 51 -17.18 20.88 22.90
CA SER A 51 -17.37 21.88 21.86
C SER A 51 -17.54 21.23 20.49
N GLU A 52 -18.77 21.22 19.94
CA GLU A 52 -19.05 20.71 18.58
C GLU A 52 -18.14 21.36 17.53
N LYS A 53 -17.85 22.68 17.69
CA LYS A 53 -16.97 23.42 16.78
C LYS A 53 -15.53 22.97 16.90
N ALA A 54 -15.04 22.70 18.11
CA ALA A 54 -13.71 22.17 18.34
C ALA A 54 -13.58 20.74 17.82
N VAL A 55 -14.62 19.91 17.89
CA VAL A 55 -14.64 18.56 17.32
C VAL A 55 -14.50 18.58 15.81
N LEU A 56 -15.21 19.46 15.11
CA LEU A 56 -15.17 19.55 13.64
C LEU A 56 -13.89 20.26 13.12
N GLU A 57 -13.44 21.35 13.79
CA GLU A 57 -12.24 22.09 13.38
C GLU A 57 -10.93 21.35 13.72
N ASN A 58 -10.95 20.46 14.70
CA ASN A 58 -9.77 19.78 15.23
C ASN A 58 -9.91 18.25 15.20
N ALA A 59 -10.92 17.69 14.55
CA ALA A 59 -11.12 16.23 14.50
C ALA A 59 -9.93 15.48 13.90
N MET A 60 -9.11 16.16 13.10
CA MET A 60 -7.86 15.63 12.55
C MET A 60 -6.63 15.94 13.42
N GLU A 61 -6.71 16.89 14.34
CA GLU A 61 -5.73 17.07 15.38
C GLU A 61 -6.05 16.11 16.55
N PHE A 62 -6.10 14.80 16.29
CA PHE A 62 -6.03 13.79 17.33
C PHE A 62 -4.66 13.93 18.00
N TYR A 63 -4.60 14.90 18.88
CA TYR A 63 -3.44 15.46 19.52
C TYR A 63 -2.52 14.39 20.08
N GLY A 64 -1.40 14.18 19.39
CA GLY A 64 -0.38 13.26 19.82
C GLY A 64 -0.71 11.79 19.66
N LEU A 65 -1.79 11.42 18.95
CA LEU A 65 -2.03 10.03 18.58
C LEU A 65 -0.89 9.54 17.69
N THR A 66 -0.17 8.54 18.14
CA THR A 66 1.00 7.98 17.44
C THR A 66 0.77 6.57 16.92
N GLU A 67 -0.24 5.88 17.47
CA GLU A 67 -0.53 4.51 17.09
C GLU A 67 -2.00 4.16 17.38
N ILE A 68 -2.61 3.44 16.44
CA ILE A 68 -3.86 2.69 16.62
C ILE A 68 -3.60 1.29 16.11
N GLY A 69 -3.97 0.24 16.86
CA GLY A 69 -3.79 -1.15 16.43
C GLY A 69 -4.88 -2.07 16.94
N LEU A 70 -5.22 -3.05 16.11
CA LEU A 70 -6.01 -4.23 16.41
C LEU A 70 -5.15 -5.45 16.09
N TYR A 71 -5.12 -6.41 16.99
CA TYR A 71 -4.26 -7.58 16.90
C TYR A 71 -5.05 -8.84 17.22
N ASP A 72 -4.72 -9.91 16.54
CA ASP A 72 -5.36 -11.22 16.70
C ASP A 72 -6.89 -11.10 16.57
N VAL A 73 -7.35 -10.49 15.47
CA VAL A 73 -8.78 -10.37 15.16
C VAL A 73 -9.22 -11.63 14.45
N SER A 74 -10.26 -12.28 14.95
CA SER A 74 -10.98 -13.34 14.24
C SER A 74 -12.46 -13.02 14.15
N TYR A 75 -13.05 -13.33 13.01
CA TYR A 75 -14.45 -13.16 12.73
C TYR A 75 -14.99 -14.45 12.09
N THR A 76 -15.98 -15.05 12.69
CA THR A 76 -16.62 -16.27 12.21
C THR A 76 -18.06 -15.96 11.81
N ILE A 77 -18.47 -16.43 10.65
CA ILE A 77 -19.84 -16.38 10.16
C ILE A 77 -20.18 -17.70 9.49
N GLU A 78 -21.29 -18.34 9.92
CA GLU A 78 -21.77 -19.62 9.38
C GLU A 78 -20.70 -20.74 9.35
N GLY A 79 -19.68 -20.64 10.20
CA GLY A 79 -18.57 -21.59 10.30
C GLY A 79 -17.29 -21.18 9.56
N ASP A 80 -17.34 -20.20 8.68
CA ASP A 80 -16.17 -19.66 7.98
C ASP A 80 -15.43 -18.67 8.89
N GLU A 81 -14.13 -18.83 9.02
CA GLU A 81 -13.28 -18.00 9.86
C GLU A 81 -12.40 -17.06 9.03
N PHE A 82 -12.57 -15.77 9.25
CA PHE A 82 -11.70 -14.70 8.79
C PHE A 82 -10.75 -14.29 9.90
N GLY A 83 -9.52 -13.97 9.56
CA GLY A 83 -8.56 -13.52 10.55
C GLY A 83 -7.75 -12.33 10.07
N ILE A 84 -7.24 -11.54 11.02
CA ILE A 84 -6.23 -10.51 10.79
C ILE A 84 -5.29 -10.57 12.00
N ASP A 85 -4.01 -10.84 11.75
CA ASP A 85 -3.03 -10.93 12.84
C ASP A 85 -2.69 -9.54 13.38
N ASP A 86 -2.49 -8.57 12.47
CA ASP A 86 -2.14 -7.17 12.81
C ASP A 86 -2.81 -6.22 11.83
N LEU A 87 -3.60 -5.30 12.34
CA LEU A 87 -4.10 -4.14 11.62
C LEU A 87 -3.72 -2.91 12.42
N SER A 88 -2.71 -2.16 11.97
CA SER A 88 -2.19 -1.03 12.71
C SER A 88 -1.94 0.20 11.83
N LEU A 89 -2.14 1.36 12.43
CA LEU A 89 -1.71 2.65 11.92
C LEU A 89 -0.72 3.24 12.92
N THR A 90 0.53 3.38 12.50
CA THR A 90 1.66 3.82 13.32
C THR A 90 2.36 5.03 12.71
N ASP A 91 3.37 5.55 13.40
CA ASP A 91 4.17 6.70 12.95
C ASP A 91 3.32 7.92 12.58
N ILE A 92 2.16 8.07 13.23
CA ILE A 92 1.22 9.15 12.94
C ILE A 92 1.85 10.49 13.33
N ALA A 93 2.08 11.35 12.35
CA ALA A 93 2.51 12.72 12.54
C ALA A 93 1.62 13.69 11.77
N LEU A 94 1.25 14.77 12.44
CA LEU A 94 0.42 15.82 11.89
C LEU A 94 1.21 17.14 11.86
N ASP A 95 1.14 17.86 10.74
CA ASP A 95 1.58 19.24 10.65
C ASP A 95 0.40 20.13 10.23
N SER A 96 0.05 21.07 11.10
CA SER A 96 -1.04 22.02 10.86
C SER A 96 -2.38 21.36 10.49
N GLY A 97 -2.64 20.17 11.05
CA GLY A 97 -3.85 19.38 10.82
C GLY A 97 -3.84 18.48 9.58
N LEU A 98 -2.74 18.43 8.84
CA LEU A 98 -2.54 17.46 7.76
C LEU A 98 -1.69 16.28 8.26
N LEU A 99 -2.07 15.08 7.86
CA LEU A 99 -1.28 13.88 8.08
C LEU A 99 -0.04 13.93 7.19
N VAL A 100 1.13 14.11 7.81
CA VAL A 100 2.40 14.23 7.08
C VAL A 100 3.24 12.97 7.15
N LYS A 101 2.96 12.09 8.13
CA LYS A 101 3.60 10.78 8.23
C LYS A 101 2.63 9.75 8.77
N SER A 102 2.65 8.55 8.19
CA SER A 102 1.91 7.40 8.71
C SER A 102 2.41 6.10 8.09
N THR A 103 2.23 5.01 8.82
CA THR A 103 2.41 3.64 8.33
C THR A 103 1.15 2.86 8.65
N LEU A 104 0.43 2.41 7.63
CA LEU A 104 -0.69 1.48 7.73
C LEU A 104 -0.19 0.08 7.41
N THR A 105 -0.41 -0.86 8.31
CA THR A 105 -0.04 -2.26 8.14
C THR A 105 -1.26 -3.14 8.39
N ALA A 106 -1.45 -4.13 7.54
CA ALA A 106 -2.42 -5.20 7.73
C ALA A 106 -1.75 -6.53 7.35
N ASN A 107 -1.41 -7.33 8.36
CA ASN A 107 -0.70 -8.59 8.17
C ASN A 107 -1.60 -9.78 8.54
N GLY A 108 -1.37 -10.90 7.89
CA GLY A 108 -2.06 -12.15 8.17
C GLY A 108 -3.57 -12.02 7.97
N ILE A 109 -4.00 -11.35 6.90
CA ILE A 109 -5.41 -11.30 6.51
C ILE A 109 -5.75 -12.65 5.91
N ARG A 110 -6.43 -13.50 6.69
CA ARG A 110 -6.86 -14.85 6.27
C ARG A 110 -8.25 -14.80 5.69
N ILE A 111 -8.39 -15.28 4.46
CA ILE A 111 -9.66 -15.39 3.73
C ILE A 111 -9.88 -16.87 3.41
N PRO A 112 -11.01 -17.48 3.83
CA PRO A 112 -11.35 -18.86 3.48
C PRO A 112 -11.38 -19.05 1.96
N ILE A 113 -10.82 -20.16 1.46
CA ILE A 113 -10.80 -20.45 0.01
C ILE A 113 -12.21 -20.71 -0.50
N GLU A 114 -13.10 -21.28 0.32
CA GLU A 114 -14.50 -21.49 0.01
C GLU A 114 -15.21 -20.19 -0.41
N LEU A 115 -14.92 -19.10 0.27
CA LEU A 115 -15.48 -17.78 -0.07
C LEU A 115 -14.95 -17.26 -1.43
N ILE A 116 -13.68 -17.49 -1.72
CA ILE A 116 -13.11 -17.16 -3.03
C ILE A 116 -13.81 -17.99 -4.11
N ALA A 117 -14.11 -19.28 -3.81
CA ALA A 117 -14.81 -20.17 -4.73
C ALA A 117 -16.26 -19.75 -5.01
N GLU A 118 -16.92 -19.08 -4.09
CA GLU A 118 -18.23 -18.48 -4.31
C GLU A 118 -18.17 -17.29 -5.28
N MET A 119 -17.09 -16.52 -5.22
CA MET A 119 -16.86 -15.38 -6.11
C MET A 119 -16.34 -15.81 -7.49
N ASP A 120 -15.32 -16.66 -7.52
CA ASP A 120 -14.73 -17.19 -8.76
C ASP A 120 -14.10 -18.57 -8.53
N ARG A 121 -14.79 -19.61 -9.02
CA ARG A 121 -14.34 -21.00 -8.89
C ARG A 121 -13.03 -21.31 -9.65
N SER A 122 -12.70 -20.53 -10.67
CA SER A 122 -11.47 -20.75 -11.43
C SER A 122 -10.25 -20.28 -10.64
N VAL A 123 -10.39 -19.14 -9.97
CA VAL A 123 -9.37 -18.58 -9.07
C VAL A 123 -9.17 -19.51 -7.87
N ALA A 124 -10.25 -19.93 -7.20
CA ALA A 124 -10.16 -20.84 -6.06
C ALA A 124 -9.43 -22.14 -6.40
N ARG A 125 -9.75 -22.78 -7.55
CA ARG A 125 -9.05 -24.00 -8.01
C ARG A 125 -7.57 -23.75 -8.29
N SER A 126 -7.23 -22.58 -8.82
CA SER A 126 -5.82 -22.24 -9.05
C SER A 126 -5.08 -22.13 -7.72
N ILE A 127 -5.70 -21.53 -6.71
CA ILE A 127 -5.16 -21.43 -5.35
C ILE A 127 -5.03 -22.83 -4.71
N GLU A 128 -6.07 -23.65 -4.75
CA GLU A 128 -6.06 -25.03 -4.24
C GLU A 128 -4.96 -25.91 -4.88
N ASN A 129 -4.61 -25.66 -6.14
CA ASN A 129 -3.53 -26.38 -6.81
C ASN A 129 -2.12 -25.97 -6.36
N ILE A 130 -1.99 -24.82 -5.70
CA ILE A 130 -0.72 -24.25 -5.27
C ILE A 130 -0.49 -24.49 -3.78
N THR A 131 -1.55 -24.44 -2.97
CA THR A 131 -1.48 -24.57 -1.53
C THR A 131 -2.47 -25.63 -1.02
N ASP A 132 -2.03 -26.43 -0.03
CA ASP A 132 -2.90 -27.31 0.75
C ASP A 132 -3.63 -26.54 1.88
N SER A 133 -3.54 -25.21 1.91
CA SER A 133 -4.15 -24.37 2.95
C SER A 133 -5.66 -24.24 2.73
N GLU A 134 -6.41 -24.18 3.82
CA GLU A 134 -7.83 -23.89 3.81
C GLU A 134 -8.13 -22.38 3.69
N SER A 135 -7.09 -21.54 3.78
CA SER A 135 -7.21 -20.09 3.71
C SER A 135 -6.10 -19.48 2.87
N PHE A 136 -6.41 -18.34 2.27
CA PHE A 136 -5.53 -17.48 1.53
C PHE A 136 -5.09 -16.32 2.42
N THR A 137 -3.78 -16.13 2.60
CA THR A 137 -3.25 -15.10 3.51
C THR A 137 -2.66 -13.93 2.76
N LEU A 138 -3.15 -12.73 3.06
CA LEU A 138 -2.68 -11.47 2.50
C LEU A 138 -1.92 -10.65 3.54
N SER A 139 -0.97 -9.87 3.06
CA SER A 139 -0.30 -8.82 3.83
C SER A 139 -0.24 -7.54 3.01
N PHE A 140 -0.46 -6.42 3.69
CA PHE A 140 -0.45 -5.09 3.09
C PHE A 140 0.30 -4.12 4.00
N SER A 141 1.15 -3.29 3.42
CA SER A 141 1.75 -2.16 4.11
C SER A 141 1.77 -0.93 3.21
N ASN A 142 1.45 0.22 3.78
CA ASN A 142 1.59 1.51 3.13
C ASN A 142 2.20 2.51 4.10
N SER A 143 3.34 3.10 3.74
CA SER A 143 3.94 4.18 4.51
C SER A 143 4.04 5.45 3.67
N ASN A 144 3.81 6.57 4.32
CA ASN A 144 3.86 7.90 3.76
C ASN A 144 4.73 8.79 4.65
N ASP A 145 5.65 9.54 4.06
CA ASP A 145 6.48 10.53 4.77
C ASP A 145 6.59 11.80 3.94
N PHE A 146 6.00 12.88 4.41
CA PHE A 146 6.01 14.17 3.77
C PHE A 146 6.84 15.18 4.58
N ASN A 147 7.97 15.60 4.04
CA ASN A 147 8.78 16.66 4.60
C ASN A 147 8.24 18.03 4.17
N THR A 148 7.58 18.72 5.09
CA THR A 148 6.94 20.03 4.84
C THR A 148 7.94 21.17 4.64
N GLN A 149 9.23 20.98 4.91
CA GLN A 149 10.27 22.00 4.81
C GLN A 149 10.86 22.08 3.41
N ASP A 150 11.09 20.93 2.78
CA ASP A 150 11.71 20.84 1.45
C ASP A 150 10.74 20.38 0.35
N GLY A 151 9.51 20.00 0.73
CA GLY A 151 8.47 19.57 -0.21
C GLY A 151 8.71 18.19 -0.79
N THR A 152 9.49 17.34 -0.13
CA THR A 152 9.66 15.94 -0.53
C THR A 152 8.55 15.06 0.05
N TYR A 153 8.13 14.06 -0.70
CA TYR A 153 7.09 13.12 -0.31
C TYR A 153 7.43 11.70 -0.75
N ASP A 154 7.62 10.82 0.22
CA ASP A 154 7.93 9.42 0.01
C ASP A 154 6.71 8.55 0.29
N VAL A 155 6.43 7.62 -0.63
CA VAL A 155 5.37 6.62 -0.51
C VAL A 155 5.97 5.24 -0.73
N ASN A 156 5.70 4.33 0.20
CA ASN A 156 6.07 2.93 0.04
C ASN A 156 4.82 2.07 0.21
N LEU A 157 4.61 1.16 -0.72
CA LEU A 157 3.51 0.21 -0.75
C LEU A 157 4.07 -1.19 -0.87
N SER A 158 3.62 -2.11 -0.03
CA SER A 158 3.88 -3.55 -0.18
C SER A 158 2.56 -4.30 -0.12
N LEU A 159 2.40 -5.28 -0.99
CA LEU A 159 1.29 -6.22 -1.03
C LEU A 159 1.87 -7.62 -1.19
N GLY A 160 1.67 -8.46 -0.20
CA GLY A 160 2.12 -9.86 -0.19
C GLY A 160 0.96 -10.83 -0.18
N VAL A 161 1.18 -11.96 -0.82
CA VAL A 161 0.33 -13.14 -0.77
C VAL A 161 1.20 -14.30 -0.35
N GLU A 162 0.96 -14.83 0.84
CA GLU A 162 1.79 -15.88 1.43
C GLU A 162 1.89 -17.11 0.53
N GLY A 163 3.13 -17.53 0.23
CA GLY A 163 3.43 -18.65 -0.63
C GLY A 163 3.19 -18.42 -2.13
N PHE A 164 2.88 -17.18 -2.55
CA PHE A 164 2.62 -16.85 -3.95
C PHE A 164 3.53 -15.76 -4.50
N ALA A 165 3.42 -14.55 -3.97
CA ALA A 165 4.17 -13.42 -4.47
C ALA A 165 4.13 -12.21 -3.52
N GLU A 166 5.08 -11.30 -3.71
CA GLU A 166 5.11 -9.98 -3.10
C GLU A 166 5.34 -8.90 -4.16
N ILE A 167 4.59 -7.80 -4.05
CA ILE A 167 4.75 -6.60 -4.87
C ILE A 167 5.18 -5.46 -3.95
N GLU A 168 6.21 -4.74 -4.35
CA GLU A 168 6.71 -3.54 -3.67
C GLU A 168 6.70 -2.36 -4.65
N ILE A 169 6.17 -1.22 -4.23
CA ILE A 169 6.19 0.02 -4.99
C ILE A 169 6.69 1.13 -4.07
N ASN A 170 7.80 1.77 -4.43
CA ASN A 170 8.31 2.93 -3.73
C ASN A 170 8.34 4.12 -4.72
N ALA A 171 7.86 5.26 -4.27
CA ALA A 171 7.87 6.47 -5.08
C ALA A 171 8.29 7.66 -4.23
N ALA A 172 9.22 8.45 -4.76
CA ALA A 172 9.65 9.69 -4.14
C ALA A 172 9.33 10.86 -5.05
N TYR A 173 8.70 11.86 -4.48
CA TYR A 173 8.28 13.08 -5.14
C TYR A 173 8.99 14.28 -4.53
N ALA A 174 9.09 15.36 -5.31
CA ALA A 174 9.65 16.62 -4.89
C ALA A 174 8.76 17.79 -5.32
N GLU A 175 9.08 18.96 -4.80
CA GLU A 175 8.41 20.23 -5.15
C GLU A 175 6.93 20.29 -4.78
N LEU A 176 6.48 19.46 -3.82
CA LEU A 176 5.11 19.48 -3.31
C LEU A 176 4.88 20.74 -2.46
N ASP A 177 3.97 21.62 -2.91
CA ASP A 177 3.61 22.84 -2.17
C ASP A 177 2.68 22.53 -0.99
N PHE A 178 3.27 22.39 0.21
CA PHE A 178 2.53 22.14 1.46
C PHE A 178 1.47 23.20 1.75
N GLN A 179 1.77 24.47 1.48
CA GLN A 179 0.81 25.55 1.77
C GLN A 179 -0.39 25.52 0.82
N ARG A 180 -0.19 25.07 -0.42
CA ARG A 180 -1.27 24.84 -1.36
C ARG A 180 -2.08 23.62 -0.97
N LEU A 181 -1.42 22.51 -0.64
CA LEU A 181 -2.07 21.29 -0.16
C LEU A 181 -2.96 21.59 1.06
N ARG A 182 -2.43 22.34 2.03
CA ARG A 182 -3.18 22.76 3.21
C ARG A 182 -4.41 23.62 2.88
N ARG A 183 -4.31 24.53 1.90
CA ARG A 183 -5.46 25.34 1.45
C ARG A 183 -6.54 24.49 0.82
N VAL A 184 -6.15 23.56 -0.05
CA VAL A 184 -7.06 22.60 -0.69
C VAL A 184 -7.79 21.78 0.36
N TYR A 185 -7.05 21.24 1.34
CA TYR A 185 -7.64 20.43 2.42
C TYR A 185 -8.64 21.21 3.29
N LYS A 186 -8.42 22.52 3.49
CA LYS A 186 -9.30 23.39 4.30
C LYS A 186 -10.40 24.06 3.49
N SER A 187 -10.47 23.85 2.19
CA SER A 187 -11.53 24.44 1.36
C SER A 187 -12.87 23.77 1.63
N GLU A 188 -13.89 24.56 1.91
CA GLU A 188 -15.27 24.09 2.03
C GLU A 188 -15.94 23.95 0.64
N ASP A 189 -15.35 24.53 -0.41
CA ASP A 189 -15.82 24.42 -1.78
C ASP A 189 -15.14 23.24 -2.49
N PHE A 190 -15.93 22.24 -2.82
CA PHE A 190 -15.45 21.02 -3.49
C PHE A 190 -14.81 21.31 -4.85
N ILE A 191 -15.36 22.27 -5.62
CA ILE A 191 -14.84 22.61 -6.95
C ILE A 191 -13.48 23.29 -6.82
N GLU A 192 -13.34 24.23 -5.87
CA GLU A 192 -12.07 24.89 -5.58
C GLU A 192 -11.02 23.88 -5.07
N ALA A 193 -11.42 22.93 -4.23
CA ALA A 193 -10.56 21.87 -3.74
C ALA A 193 -10.05 20.99 -4.89
N MET A 194 -10.93 20.56 -5.80
CA MET A 194 -10.56 19.73 -6.95
C MET A 194 -9.64 20.46 -7.94
N ASP A 195 -9.91 21.75 -8.23
CA ASP A 195 -9.04 22.59 -9.06
C ASP A 195 -7.65 22.77 -8.41
N GLY A 196 -7.63 22.96 -7.09
CA GLY A 196 -6.38 23.03 -6.32
C GLY A 196 -5.56 21.74 -6.35
N LEU A 197 -6.20 20.58 -6.22
CA LEU A 197 -5.56 19.27 -6.33
C LEU A 197 -5.01 19.03 -7.73
N SER A 198 -5.78 19.35 -8.78
CA SER A 198 -5.32 19.22 -10.17
C SER A 198 -4.03 19.99 -10.40
N LYS A 199 -3.96 21.24 -9.92
CA LYS A 199 -2.76 22.06 -10.04
C LYS A 199 -1.56 21.52 -9.25
N ILE A 200 -1.81 20.89 -8.09
CA ILE A 200 -0.73 20.22 -7.32
C ILE A 200 -0.18 19.05 -8.14
N ILE A 201 -1.04 18.22 -8.72
CA ILE A 201 -0.64 17.07 -9.54
C ILE A 201 0.13 17.53 -10.80
N GLU A 202 -0.33 18.61 -11.45
CA GLU A 202 0.34 19.19 -12.64
C GLU A 202 1.77 19.70 -12.35
N GLU A 203 2.00 20.17 -11.12
CA GLU A 203 3.29 20.72 -10.70
C GLU A 203 4.17 19.69 -9.99
N LEU A 204 3.63 18.53 -9.62
CA LEU A 204 4.34 17.50 -8.87
C LEU A 204 5.48 16.91 -9.71
N SER A 205 6.68 16.91 -9.12
CA SER A 205 7.87 16.35 -9.72
C SER A 205 8.22 15.00 -9.10
N MET A 206 8.68 14.06 -9.92
CA MET A 206 9.16 12.75 -9.51
C MET A 206 10.70 12.81 -9.35
N SER A 207 11.20 12.24 -8.26
CA SER A 207 12.64 12.01 -8.07
C SER A 207 13.00 10.54 -8.31
N SER A 208 12.17 9.59 -7.85
CA SER A 208 12.38 8.17 -8.13
C SER A 208 11.09 7.38 -8.08
N VAL A 209 11.08 6.26 -8.80
CA VAL A 209 10.06 5.21 -8.67
C VAL A 209 10.75 3.86 -8.72
N TYR A 210 10.37 2.98 -7.83
CA TYR A 210 10.80 1.60 -7.78
C TYR A 210 9.57 0.69 -7.80
N PHE A 211 9.63 -0.35 -8.60
CA PHE A 211 8.69 -1.46 -8.60
C PHE A 211 9.48 -2.75 -8.43
N GLY A 212 9.11 -3.55 -7.43
CA GLY A 212 9.64 -4.87 -7.17
C GLY A 212 8.53 -5.91 -7.22
N TYR A 213 8.84 -7.06 -7.81
CA TYR A 213 8.02 -8.25 -7.74
C TYR A 213 8.89 -9.41 -7.32
N THR A 214 8.50 -10.10 -6.26
CA THR A 214 9.13 -11.34 -5.79
C THR A 214 8.11 -12.46 -5.95
N ASP A 215 8.51 -13.51 -6.65
CA ASP A 215 7.69 -14.69 -6.90
C ASP A 215 8.08 -15.82 -5.99
N ASP A 216 7.10 -16.41 -5.31
CA ASP A 216 7.32 -17.65 -4.57
C ASP A 216 6.86 -18.87 -5.39
N GLN A 217 5.68 -18.80 -6.01
CA GLN A 217 5.12 -19.88 -6.84
C GLN A 217 4.10 -19.39 -7.90
N LEU A 218 3.71 -18.12 -7.89
CA LEU A 218 2.63 -17.63 -8.75
C LEU A 218 2.98 -17.74 -10.24
N ALA A 219 4.24 -17.40 -10.60
CA ALA A 219 4.70 -17.49 -11.99
C ALA A 219 4.65 -18.92 -12.50
N ASP A 220 5.10 -19.90 -11.71
CA ASP A 220 5.07 -21.33 -12.09
C ASP A 220 3.65 -21.79 -12.37
N VAL A 221 2.68 -21.36 -11.56
CA VAL A 221 1.27 -21.71 -11.76
C VAL A 221 0.71 -21.10 -13.02
N ILE A 222 0.95 -19.81 -13.24
CA ILE A 222 0.50 -19.11 -14.45
C ILE A 222 1.13 -19.73 -15.68
N LEU A 223 2.45 -19.96 -15.67
CA LEU A 223 3.19 -20.52 -16.79
C LEU A 223 2.78 -21.98 -17.08
N SER A 224 2.42 -22.76 -16.06
CA SER A 224 1.91 -24.12 -16.26
C SER A 224 0.61 -24.19 -17.09
N GLN A 225 -0.16 -23.08 -17.11
CA GLN A 225 -1.39 -22.96 -17.89
C GLN A 225 -1.15 -22.42 -19.30
N VAL A 226 0.06 -21.94 -19.61
CA VAL A 226 0.43 -21.42 -20.93
C VAL A 226 0.91 -22.58 -21.82
N PRO A 227 0.23 -22.86 -22.95
CA PRO A 227 0.57 -24.00 -23.79
C PRO A 227 1.96 -23.91 -24.42
N ASP A 228 2.48 -22.72 -24.64
CA ASP A 228 3.76 -22.45 -25.30
C ASP A 228 4.41 -21.19 -24.72
N VAL A 229 5.30 -21.38 -23.74
CA VAL A 229 6.04 -20.31 -23.07
C VAL A 229 7.02 -19.64 -24.03
N GLU A 230 7.62 -20.38 -24.97
CA GLU A 230 8.56 -19.81 -25.95
C GLU A 230 7.83 -18.82 -26.88
N GLN A 231 6.61 -19.14 -27.29
CA GLN A 231 5.78 -18.22 -28.08
C GLN A 231 5.41 -16.98 -27.28
N LEU A 232 5.09 -17.11 -25.98
CA LEU A 232 4.82 -15.97 -25.10
C LEU A 232 6.02 -15.04 -25.00
N VAL A 233 7.23 -15.58 -24.78
CA VAL A 233 8.48 -14.81 -24.74
C VAL A 233 8.72 -14.07 -26.07
N MET A 234 8.57 -14.77 -27.19
CA MET A 234 8.76 -14.16 -28.51
C MET A 234 7.78 -13.01 -28.77
N MET A 235 6.50 -13.17 -28.38
CA MET A 235 5.50 -12.10 -28.49
C MET A 235 5.81 -10.93 -27.58
N SER A 236 6.28 -11.19 -26.37
CA SER A 236 6.71 -10.17 -25.42
C SER A 236 7.89 -9.36 -25.97
N ASP A 237 8.91 -10.04 -26.51
CA ASP A 237 10.06 -9.40 -27.13
C ASP A 237 9.65 -8.47 -28.27
N MET A 238 8.75 -8.91 -29.14
CA MET A 238 8.23 -8.07 -30.24
C MET A 238 7.48 -6.83 -29.73
N GLN A 239 6.69 -6.97 -28.67
CA GLN A 239 6.00 -5.84 -28.06
C GLN A 239 6.97 -4.86 -27.42
N ILE A 240 7.98 -5.35 -26.70
CA ILE A 240 9.02 -4.52 -26.09
C ILE A 240 9.77 -3.74 -27.17
N ASP A 241 10.19 -4.37 -28.26
CA ASP A 241 10.85 -3.71 -29.38
C ASP A 241 9.99 -2.64 -30.03
N MET A 242 8.70 -2.86 -30.14
CA MET A 242 7.75 -1.89 -30.68
C MET A 242 7.59 -0.69 -29.73
N PHE A 243 7.39 -0.93 -28.43
CA PHE A 243 7.17 0.13 -27.43
C PHE A 243 8.44 0.91 -27.14
N LEU A 244 9.58 0.23 -27.01
CA LEU A 244 10.86 0.83 -26.65
C LEU A 244 11.77 1.04 -27.88
N SER A 245 11.21 1.15 -29.08
CA SER A 245 11.97 1.32 -30.34
C SER A 245 12.95 2.51 -30.32
N GLN A 246 12.67 3.54 -29.52
CA GLN A 246 13.53 4.71 -29.34
C GLN A 246 14.57 4.52 -28.21
N TYR A 247 14.48 3.41 -27.45
CA TYR A 247 15.28 3.11 -26.27
C TYR A 247 15.84 1.69 -26.34
N PRO A 248 16.71 1.37 -27.31
CA PRO A 248 17.14 -0.02 -27.55
C PRO A 248 17.87 -0.64 -26.36
N ASP A 249 18.68 0.14 -25.62
CA ASP A 249 19.40 -0.37 -24.46
C ASP A 249 18.45 -0.77 -23.33
N GLN A 250 17.37 0.00 -23.10
CA GLN A 250 16.33 -0.33 -22.13
C GLN A 250 15.47 -1.52 -22.59
N ALA A 251 15.21 -1.61 -23.90
CA ALA A 251 14.51 -2.76 -24.47
C ALA A 251 15.28 -4.06 -24.23
N ASP A 252 16.60 -4.05 -24.47
CA ASP A 252 17.46 -5.22 -24.27
C ASP A 252 17.57 -5.61 -22.79
N GLN A 253 17.67 -4.63 -21.88
CA GLN A 253 17.67 -4.86 -20.43
C GLN A 253 16.34 -5.48 -19.98
N LEU A 254 15.20 -4.93 -20.41
CA LEU A 254 13.88 -5.44 -20.05
C LEU A 254 13.67 -6.88 -20.53
N LYS A 255 14.04 -7.20 -21.79
CA LYS A 255 13.97 -8.56 -22.31
C LYS A 255 14.85 -9.53 -21.52
N ALA A 256 16.09 -9.11 -21.20
CA ALA A 256 17.00 -9.93 -20.40
C ALA A 256 16.45 -10.21 -19.02
N SER A 257 15.84 -9.19 -18.37
CA SER A 257 15.24 -9.33 -17.03
C SER A 257 14.01 -10.22 -17.04
N ILE A 258 13.12 -10.08 -18.02
CA ILE A 258 11.95 -10.95 -18.17
C ILE A 258 12.40 -12.39 -18.45
N LYS A 259 13.39 -12.59 -19.31
CA LYS A 259 13.93 -13.91 -19.59
C LYS A 259 14.52 -14.55 -18.34
N ALA A 260 15.35 -13.82 -17.59
CA ALA A 260 15.93 -14.30 -16.33
C ALA A 260 14.84 -14.69 -15.34
N PHE A 261 13.80 -13.87 -15.20
CA PHE A 261 12.63 -14.16 -14.35
C PHE A 261 11.93 -15.47 -14.79
N LEU A 262 11.67 -15.65 -16.08
CA LEU A 262 11.02 -16.87 -16.62
C LEU A 262 11.92 -18.11 -16.56
N GLU A 263 13.24 -17.94 -16.46
CA GLU A 263 14.23 -19.05 -16.31
C GLU A 263 14.45 -19.45 -14.82
N GLY A 264 13.70 -18.84 -13.90
CA GLY A 264 13.67 -19.25 -12.48
C GLY A 264 14.40 -18.31 -11.52
N THR A 265 14.62 -17.04 -11.92
CA THR A 265 14.93 -16.03 -10.92
C THR A 265 13.62 -15.54 -10.30
N ASN A 266 13.56 -15.51 -8.97
CA ASN A 266 12.30 -15.24 -8.28
C ASN A 266 12.00 -13.74 -8.16
N THR A 267 12.80 -12.85 -8.75
CA THR A 267 12.59 -11.40 -8.61
C THR A 267 12.65 -10.68 -9.95
N PHE A 268 11.77 -9.71 -10.11
CA PHE A 268 11.78 -8.75 -11.20
C PHE A 268 11.68 -7.33 -10.62
N LYS A 269 12.59 -6.43 -11.02
CA LYS A 269 12.66 -5.07 -10.50
C LYS A 269 12.77 -4.06 -11.62
N VAL A 270 12.10 -2.93 -11.42
CA VAL A 270 12.22 -1.74 -12.27
C VAL A 270 12.50 -0.54 -11.39
N SER A 271 13.55 0.20 -11.67
CA SER A 271 13.82 1.46 -11.02
C SER A 271 13.91 2.60 -12.05
N MET A 272 13.40 3.74 -11.66
CA MET A 272 13.49 4.99 -12.42
C MET A 272 13.97 6.08 -11.47
N ASP A 273 15.08 6.74 -11.81
CA ASP A 273 15.64 7.84 -11.05
C ASP A 273 15.76 9.08 -11.95
N ALA A 274 15.20 10.19 -11.50
CA ALA A 274 15.20 11.46 -12.22
C ALA A 274 16.18 12.45 -11.58
N GLU A 275 17.22 12.83 -12.33
CA GLU A 275 18.21 13.81 -11.90
C GLU A 275 18.56 14.75 -13.07
N PRO A 276 18.08 16.02 -13.03
CA PRO A 276 17.21 16.66 -12.02
C PRO A 276 15.80 16.04 -11.99
N VAL A 277 15.03 16.33 -10.93
CA VAL A 277 13.62 15.90 -10.81
C VAL A 277 12.81 16.31 -12.05
N VAL A 278 11.83 15.47 -12.43
CA VAL A 278 11.04 15.65 -13.65
C VAL A 278 9.56 15.74 -13.28
N LYS A 279 8.85 16.72 -13.84
CA LYS A 279 7.39 16.81 -13.67
C LYS A 279 6.72 15.58 -14.22
N ILE A 280 5.81 15.01 -13.44
CA ILE A 280 5.07 13.79 -13.84
C ILE A 280 4.37 14.01 -15.18
N MET A 281 3.79 15.18 -15.40
CA MET A 281 3.06 15.51 -16.62
C MET A 281 3.95 15.63 -17.86
N ASP A 282 5.27 15.83 -17.69
CA ASP A 282 6.22 15.94 -18.81
C ASP A 282 6.76 14.56 -19.24
N ILE A 283 6.59 13.50 -18.40
CA ILE A 283 7.12 12.15 -18.70
C ILE A 283 6.60 11.58 -20.03
N PRO A 284 5.30 11.67 -20.37
CA PRO A 284 4.79 11.19 -21.66
C PRO A 284 5.45 11.90 -22.85
N ASP A 285 5.66 13.20 -22.78
CA ASP A 285 6.29 13.99 -23.85
C ASP A 285 7.78 13.64 -23.99
N LEU A 286 8.49 13.45 -22.87
CA LEU A 286 9.89 12.97 -22.88
C LEU A 286 9.98 11.58 -23.51
N PHE A 287 9.02 10.69 -23.20
CA PHE A 287 8.96 9.35 -23.78
C PHE A 287 8.75 9.41 -25.30
N VAL A 288 7.74 10.13 -25.76
CA VAL A 288 7.39 10.22 -27.19
C VAL A 288 8.49 10.93 -28.00
N SER A 289 9.19 11.91 -27.42
CA SER A 289 10.28 12.64 -28.09
C SER A 289 11.61 11.90 -28.13
N GLY A 290 11.76 10.74 -27.48
CA GLY A 290 13.00 10.00 -27.36
C GLY A 290 14.01 10.63 -26.39
N ASN A 291 13.57 11.53 -25.53
CA ASN A 291 14.44 12.28 -24.61
C ASN A 291 14.35 11.78 -23.15
N LEU A 292 13.59 10.70 -22.89
CA LEU A 292 13.39 10.19 -21.53
C LEU A 292 14.71 9.93 -20.80
N THR A 293 15.64 9.21 -21.45
CA THR A 293 16.93 8.82 -20.88
C THR A 293 17.90 9.97 -20.65
N ASN A 294 17.61 11.17 -21.16
CA ASN A 294 18.38 12.37 -20.86
C ASN A 294 18.07 12.94 -19.46
N SER A 295 16.92 12.58 -18.89
CA SER A 295 16.41 13.11 -17.62
C SER A 295 16.09 12.02 -16.62
N ILE A 296 15.80 10.79 -17.07
CA ILE A 296 15.42 9.67 -16.21
C ILE A 296 16.32 8.48 -16.53
N SER A 297 17.02 7.98 -15.52
CA SER A 297 17.69 6.68 -15.57
C SER A 297 16.66 5.59 -15.34
N VAL A 298 16.61 4.59 -16.20
CA VAL A 298 15.72 3.43 -16.06
C VAL A 298 16.58 2.18 -16.03
N ALA A 299 16.41 1.35 -15.00
CA ALA A 299 17.07 0.07 -14.88
C ALA A 299 16.05 -1.07 -14.69
N PHE A 300 16.36 -2.21 -15.28
CA PHE A 300 15.58 -3.45 -15.14
C PHE A 300 16.50 -4.54 -14.59
N GLU A 301 16.06 -5.26 -13.58
CA GLU A 301 16.80 -6.35 -12.96
C GLU A 301 15.90 -7.58 -12.83
N GLY A 302 16.40 -8.73 -13.29
CA GLY A 302 15.86 -10.06 -13.02
C GLY A 302 16.94 -10.86 -12.30
N ASN A 303 16.76 -11.15 -10.99
CA ASN A 303 17.75 -11.84 -10.15
C ASN A 303 17.14 -13.08 -9.53
#